data_0092ca454d7be090087e0dd7b6f41bef
#
_entry.id   0092ca454d7be090087e0dd7b6f41bef
#
_cell.length_a   1.000
_cell.length_b   1.000
_cell.length_c   1.000
_cell.angle_alpha   90.00
_cell.angle_beta   90.00
_cell.angle_gamma   90.00
#
_symmetry.space_group_name_H-M   'P 1'
#
loop_
_entity.id
_entity.type
_entity.pdbx_description
1 polymer ?
#
loop_
_entity_poly.entity_id
_entity_poly.type
_entity_poly.pdbx_seq_one_letter_code
_entity_poly.pdbx_strand_id
1 'polypeptide(L)'
;TGVQTCALPIWDFGLFAPIVGHVGDGNFHLCLLVGKDDPAESKKANELHERMVMRALGMGGTCTGEHGVGYGKLDFLVAEHGEAISVMRSIKQALDPDNIMNPGKVLRV
;
A
#
# COMPACT_ATOMS: atom_id res chain seq x y z
N THR A 1 -16.95 -10.99 4.61
CA THR A 1 -15.98 -10.25 5.45
C THR A 1 -15.31 -9.14 4.66
N GLY A 2 -14.70 -8.15 5.36
CA GLY A 2 -14.00 -7.04 4.74
C GLY A 2 -12.87 -7.50 3.81
N VAL A 3 -12.08 -8.50 4.21
CA VAL A 3 -10.99 -9.08 3.40
C VAL A 3 -11.51 -9.67 2.08
N GLN A 4 -12.57 -10.48 2.12
CA GLN A 4 -13.18 -11.05 0.90
C GLN A 4 -13.64 -9.95 -0.06
N THR A 5 -14.31 -8.92 0.45
CA THR A 5 -14.77 -7.81 -0.37
C THR A 5 -13.61 -7.01 -0.95
N CYS A 6 -12.54 -6.78 -0.18
CA CYS A 6 -11.34 -6.09 -0.61
C CYS A 6 -10.61 -6.81 -1.74
N ALA A 7 -10.60 -8.15 -1.70
CA ALA A 7 -9.91 -8.99 -2.67
C ALA A 7 -10.66 -9.18 -4.01
N LEU A 8 -11.92 -8.77 -4.13
CA LEU A 8 -12.71 -8.93 -5.37
C LEU A 8 -12.02 -8.44 -6.65
N PRO A 9 -11.24 -7.34 -6.66
CA PRO A 9 -10.55 -6.90 -7.87
C PRO A 9 -9.62 -7.92 -8.52
N ILE A 10 -9.14 -8.93 -7.77
CA ILE A 10 -8.25 -9.97 -8.30
C ILE A 10 -8.84 -10.65 -9.52
N TRP A 11 -10.14 -10.95 -9.51
CA TRP A 11 -10.85 -11.65 -10.58
C TRP A 11 -10.86 -10.88 -11.91
N ASP A 12 -10.85 -9.55 -11.83
CA ASP A 12 -10.93 -8.68 -13.01
C ASP A 12 -9.61 -8.67 -13.82
N PHE A 13 -8.49 -8.99 -13.17
CA PHE A 13 -7.15 -8.86 -13.76
C PHE A 13 -6.60 -10.17 -14.33
N GLY A 14 -7.17 -11.32 -13.95
CA GLY A 14 -6.73 -12.64 -14.43
C GLY A 14 -5.29 -12.99 -14.04
N LEU A 15 -4.78 -12.39 -12.95
CA LEU A 15 -3.45 -12.68 -12.41
C LEU A 15 -3.53 -13.79 -11.35
N PHE A 16 -2.48 -14.62 -11.28
CA PHE A 16 -2.35 -15.53 -10.16
C PHE A 16 -1.84 -14.78 -8.93
N ALA A 17 -2.71 -14.61 -7.96
CA ALA A 17 -2.48 -13.77 -6.80
C ALA A 17 -2.96 -14.43 -5.50
N PRO A 18 -2.20 -15.40 -4.96
CA PRO A 18 -2.56 -16.04 -3.70
C PRO A 18 -2.58 -15.03 -2.54
N ILE A 19 -3.53 -15.24 -1.64
CA ILE A 19 -3.71 -14.43 -0.44
C ILE A 19 -3.18 -15.19 0.75
N VAL A 20 -2.35 -14.53 1.56
CA VAL A 20 -1.84 -15.03 2.84
C VAL A 20 -1.97 -13.95 3.90
N GLY A 21 -1.98 -14.32 5.19
CA GLY A 21 -1.98 -13.34 6.28
C GLY A 21 -2.90 -13.72 7.43
N HIS A 22 -3.14 -12.74 8.28
CA HIS A 22 -3.96 -12.85 9.48
C HIS A 22 -5.39 -12.37 9.20
N VAL A 23 -6.09 -13.10 8.32
CA VAL A 23 -7.41 -12.69 7.80
C VAL A 23 -8.50 -12.55 8.88
N GLY A 24 -8.34 -13.24 10.00
CA GLY A 24 -9.21 -13.09 11.17
C GLY A 24 -9.12 -11.70 11.80
N ASP A 25 -7.95 -11.07 11.70
CA ASP A 25 -7.67 -9.70 12.18
C ASP A 25 -7.85 -8.65 11.09
N GLY A 26 -8.30 -9.05 9.89
CA GLY A 26 -8.45 -8.14 8.75
C GLY A 26 -7.15 -7.80 8.03
N ASN A 27 -6.03 -8.44 8.40
CA ASN A 27 -4.73 -8.25 7.77
C ASN A 27 -4.45 -9.34 6.74
N PHE A 28 -4.12 -8.95 5.50
CA PHE A 28 -3.78 -9.90 4.44
C PHE A 28 -2.76 -9.34 3.47
N HIS A 29 -2.03 -10.24 2.85
CA HIS A 29 -1.04 -9.97 1.81
C HIS A 29 -1.48 -10.59 0.50
N LEU A 30 -1.32 -9.87 -0.58
CA LEU A 30 -1.53 -10.35 -1.92
C LEU A 30 -0.16 -10.60 -2.58
N CYS A 31 0.13 -11.87 -2.90
CA CYS A 31 1.35 -12.25 -3.59
C CYS A 31 1.12 -12.16 -5.10
N LEU A 32 1.46 -11.03 -5.71
CA LEU A 32 1.33 -10.83 -7.15
C LEU A 32 2.49 -11.54 -7.86
N LEU A 33 2.18 -12.65 -8.53
CA LEU A 33 3.16 -13.38 -9.33
C LEU A 33 3.13 -12.85 -10.76
N VAL A 34 4.24 -12.27 -11.20
CA VAL A 34 4.41 -11.72 -12.54
C VAL A 34 5.64 -12.29 -13.22
N GLY A 35 5.59 -12.45 -14.52
CA GLY A 35 6.73 -12.87 -15.32
C GLY A 35 7.86 -11.83 -15.20
N LYS A 36 9.11 -12.30 -14.99
CA LYS A 36 10.28 -11.43 -14.73
C LYS A 36 10.49 -10.38 -15.82
N ASP A 37 10.18 -10.70 -17.05
CA ASP A 37 10.43 -9.87 -18.23
C ASP A 37 9.12 -9.51 -18.96
N ASP A 38 7.97 -9.51 -18.25
CA ASP A 38 6.67 -9.14 -18.80
C ASP A 38 6.20 -7.78 -18.25
N PRO A 39 6.45 -6.68 -19.01
CA PRO A 39 6.01 -5.35 -18.60
C PRO A 39 4.48 -5.20 -18.59
N ALA A 40 3.75 -5.98 -19.37
CA ALA A 40 2.29 -5.93 -19.40
C ALA A 40 1.70 -6.55 -18.13
N GLU A 41 2.23 -7.69 -17.68
CA GLU A 41 1.85 -8.27 -16.37
C GLU A 41 2.25 -7.37 -15.21
N SER A 42 3.44 -6.79 -15.24
CA SER A 42 3.89 -5.85 -14.23
C SER A 42 2.97 -4.64 -14.11
N LYS A 43 2.51 -4.10 -15.24
CA LYS A 43 1.54 -3.01 -15.26
C LYS A 43 0.21 -3.43 -14.64
N LYS A 44 -0.33 -4.59 -15.04
CA LYS A 44 -1.57 -5.14 -14.47
C LYS A 44 -1.45 -5.36 -12.96
N ALA A 45 -0.31 -5.86 -12.48
CA ALA A 45 -0.07 -6.07 -11.06
C ALA A 45 -0.09 -4.75 -10.27
N ASN A 46 0.51 -3.70 -10.82
CA ASN A 46 0.48 -2.37 -10.20
C ASN A 46 -0.94 -1.79 -10.17
N GLU A 47 -1.69 -1.90 -11.24
CA GLU A 47 -3.09 -1.46 -11.31
C GLU A 47 -3.98 -2.22 -10.32
N LEU A 48 -3.80 -3.54 -10.21
CA LEU A 48 -4.49 -4.36 -9.23
C LEU A 48 -4.14 -3.93 -7.80
N HIS A 49 -2.86 -3.73 -7.51
CA HIS A 49 -2.38 -3.29 -6.20
C HIS A 49 -3.01 -1.95 -5.81
N GLU A 50 -2.95 -0.96 -6.70
CA GLU A 50 -3.56 0.36 -6.46
C GLU A 50 -5.07 0.25 -6.20
N ARG A 51 -5.79 -0.46 -7.08
CA ARG A 51 -7.24 -0.66 -6.95
C ARG A 51 -7.63 -1.34 -5.63
N MET A 52 -6.85 -2.33 -5.22
CA MET A 52 -7.08 -3.04 -3.97
C MET A 52 -6.85 -2.14 -2.75
N VAL A 53 -5.75 -1.37 -2.73
CA VAL A 53 -5.45 -0.44 -1.64
C VAL A 53 -6.51 0.65 -1.55
N MET A 54 -6.87 1.30 -2.66
CA MET A 54 -7.90 2.33 -2.67
C MET A 54 -9.26 1.79 -2.21
N ARG A 55 -9.57 0.53 -2.55
CA ARG A 55 -10.77 -0.13 -2.05
C ARG A 55 -10.72 -0.36 -0.54
N ALA A 56 -9.57 -0.78 -0.01
CA ALA A 56 -9.37 -0.95 1.43
C ALA A 56 -9.58 0.38 2.18
N LEU A 57 -8.98 1.46 1.68
CA LEU A 57 -9.15 2.81 2.24
C LEU A 57 -10.63 3.25 2.22
N GLY A 58 -11.32 3.04 1.11
CA GLY A 58 -12.75 3.34 0.97
C GLY A 58 -13.67 2.54 1.91
N MET A 59 -13.17 1.44 2.46
CA MET A 59 -13.87 0.60 3.44
C MET A 59 -13.46 0.91 4.89
N GLY A 60 -12.67 1.95 5.14
CA GLY A 60 -12.16 2.32 6.46
C GLY A 60 -10.97 1.47 6.91
N GLY A 61 -10.30 0.78 5.99
CA GLY A 61 -9.05 0.08 6.22
C GLY A 61 -7.83 0.99 6.06
N THR A 62 -6.63 0.40 6.03
CA THR A 62 -5.36 1.10 5.87
C THR A 62 -4.57 0.55 4.70
N CYS A 63 -3.66 1.34 4.15
CA CYS A 63 -2.77 0.93 3.06
C CYS A 63 -1.68 -0.05 3.50
N THR A 64 -1.46 -0.24 4.79
CA THR A 64 -0.44 -1.12 5.33
C THR A 64 -0.96 -1.89 6.54
N GLY A 65 -0.91 -3.22 6.48
CA GLY A 65 -1.24 -4.09 7.61
C GLY A 65 -0.14 -4.03 8.68
N GLU A 66 0.98 -4.71 8.44
CA GLU A 66 2.07 -4.86 9.42
C GLU A 66 3.46 -4.44 8.89
N HIS A 67 3.64 -4.35 7.57
CA HIS A 67 4.97 -4.12 6.96
C HIS A 67 5.39 -2.65 6.89
N GLY A 68 4.49 -1.72 7.21
CA GLY A 68 4.75 -0.29 7.11
C GLY A 68 4.69 0.26 5.68
N VAL A 69 5.02 1.52 5.54
CA VAL A 69 4.87 2.29 4.30
C VAL A 69 6.12 2.22 3.41
N GLY A 70 7.31 2.34 3.99
CA GLY A 70 8.58 2.32 3.28
C GLY A 70 8.63 3.35 2.14
N TYR A 71 9.08 2.92 0.97
CA TYR A 71 9.09 3.70 -0.28
C TYR A 71 7.84 3.46 -1.15
N GLY A 72 7.28 2.26 -1.07
CA GLY A 72 6.30 1.78 -2.05
C GLY A 72 4.88 2.26 -1.83
N LYS A 73 4.59 2.84 -0.65
CA LYS A 73 3.22 3.20 -0.25
C LYS A 73 3.05 4.68 0.10
N LEU A 74 3.98 5.54 -0.31
CA LEU A 74 3.97 6.97 0.01
C LEU A 74 2.69 7.67 -0.46
N ASP A 75 2.25 7.39 -1.69
CA ASP A 75 1.06 8.01 -2.26
C ASP A 75 -0.22 7.48 -1.60
N PHE A 76 -0.23 6.22 -1.20
CA PHE A 76 -1.34 5.65 -0.42
C PHE A 76 -1.43 6.24 0.98
N LEU A 77 -0.29 6.51 1.63
CA LEU A 77 -0.28 7.19 2.92
C LEU A 77 -0.90 8.59 2.82
N VAL A 78 -0.59 9.32 1.74
CA VAL A 78 -1.21 10.62 1.46
C VAL A 78 -2.70 10.49 1.23
N ALA A 79 -3.14 9.49 0.46
CA ALA A 79 -4.55 9.22 0.21
C ALA A 79 -5.32 8.86 1.49
N GLU A 80 -4.67 8.15 2.43
CA GLU A 80 -5.26 7.71 3.69
C GLU A 80 -5.39 8.86 4.71
N HIS A 81 -4.34 9.69 4.84
CA HIS A 81 -4.21 10.64 5.94
C HIS A 81 -4.38 12.11 5.54
N GLY A 82 -4.37 12.44 4.25
CA GLY A 82 -4.63 13.78 3.76
C GLY A 82 -3.77 14.85 4.43
N GLU A 83 -4.43 15.81 5.08
CA GLU A 83 -3.76 16.95 5.72
C GLU A 83 -2.87 16.57 6.91
N ALA A 84 -3.09 15.43 7.56
CA ALA A 84 -2.24 14.96 8.65
C ALA A 84 -0.79 14.71 8.21
N ILE A 85 -0.56 14.52 6.91
CA ILE A 85 0.80 14.42 6.33
C ILE A 85 1.64 15.66 6.62
N SER A 86 1.03 16.86 6.70
CA SER A 86 1.74 18.08 7.04
C SER A 86 2.31 18.04 8.45
N VAL A 87 1.54 17.50 9.40
CA VAL A 87 1.98 17.34 10.81
C VAL A 87 3.09 16.29 10.89
N MET A 88 2.94 15.14 10.21
CA MET A 88 3.97 14.10 10.15
C MET A 88 5.28 14.65 9.58
N ARG A 89 5.21 15.48 8.55
CA ARG A 89 6.38 16.14 7.94
C ARG A 89 7.04 17.12 8.92
N SER A 90 6.26 17.90 9.64
CA SER A 90 6.79 18.84 10.65
C SER A 90 7.54 18.10 11.77
N ILE A 91 7.01 16.96 12.22
CA ILE A 91 7.69 16.10 13.21
C ILE A 91 9.01 15.56 12.64
N LYS A 92 8.97 15.04 11.41
CA LYS A 92 10.18 14.53 10.74
C LYS A 92 11.25 15.62 10.64
N GLN A 93 10.90 16.81 10.18
CA GLN A 93 11.84 17.94 10.05
C GLN A 93 12.38 18.44 11.38
N ALA A 94 11.57 18.41 12.45
CA ALA A 94 12.02 18.81 13.78
C ALA A 94 13.03 17.83 14.39
N LEU A 95 12.88 16.52 14.11
CA LEU A 95 13.74 15.46 14.67
C LEU A 95 14.96 15.17 13.78
N ASP A 96 14.87 15.42 12.50
CA ASP A 96 15.88 15.09 11.49
C ASP A 96 15.95 16.21 10.44
N PRO A 97 16.44 17.39 10.83
CA PRO A 97 16.48 18.56 9.94
C PRO A 97 17.37 18.35 8.71
N ASP A 98 18.38 17.51 8.82
CA ASP A 98 19.31 17.20 7.72
C ASP A 98 18.85 16.02 6.85
N ASN A 99 17.69 15.41 7.17
CA ASN A 99 17.09 14.29 6.45
C ASN A 99 18.03 13.11 6.22
N ILE A 100 18.79 12.73 7.25
CA ILE A 100 19.74 11.60 7.23
C ILE A 100 19.11 10.28 7.72
N MET A 101 18.02 10.33 8.51
CA MET A 101 17.34 9.16 9.03
C MET A 101 16.28 8.67 8.04
N ASN A 102 16.54 7.53 7.40
CA ASN A 102 15.62 6.92 6.44
C ASN A 102 15.08 7.90 5.37
N PRO A 103 15.95 8.58 4.62
CA PRO A 103 15.52 9.59 3.66
C PRO A 103 14.60 9.01 2.60
N GLY A 104 13.50 9.71 2.28
CA GLY A 104 12.53 9.29 1.27
C GLY A 104 11.61 8.12 1.67
N LYS A 105 11.70 7.61 2.90
CA LYS A 105 10.77 6.60 3.42
C LYS A 105 9.66 7.26 4.22
N VAL A 106 8.46 6.72 4.10
CA VAL A 106 7.22 7.17 4.76
C VAL A 106 6.76 8.55 4.29
N LEU A 107 7.67 9.52 4.22
CA LEU A 107 7.38 10.91 3.85
C LEU A 107 8.36 11.41 2.78
N ARG A 108 7.85 12.26 1.89
CA ARG A 108 8.67 13.09 1.00
C ARG A 108 8.96 14.41 1.71
N VAL A 109 10.20 14.63 2.08
CA VAL A 109 10.75 15.86 2.69
C VAL A 109 11.93 16.33 1.88
#